data_99744267b846fd57fec583d62fcd3783
#
_entry.id   99744267b846fd57fec583d62fcd3783
#
_cell.length_a   1.000
_cell.length_b   1.000
_cell.length_c   1.000
_cell.angle_alpha   90.00
_cell.angle_beta   90.00
_cell.angle_gamma   90.00
#
_symmetry.space_group_name_H-M   'P 1'
#
loop_
_entity.id
_entity.type
_entity.pdbx_description
1 polymer ?
#
loop_
_entity_poly.entity_id
_entity_poly.type
_entity_poly.pdbx_seq_one_letter_code
_entity_poly.pdbx_strand_id
1 'polypeptide(L)'
;MAVRGILGGRNRRTYKTPEPHPTGATPPKIPGELVPQHVAVVMDGNGRWAKERGLPRTEGHKVGEGVVMDVLKGCIEMGVKNLSLYAFSTENWKRSPDEVKFLMNFNRDVIRRRRDEMDELGIRIRWVGRMPKLWKSVVQELQVAQEQTKDNDKMTLYFCVNYGGRAEIADAAQRIAQDVAAGKLDPSKVNEKTFAKYTYYPDMPDVDLFVRPSGEQRTSNYLIWQSAYAEMVFQDVLWPDFDRRDLWRACLEYAQRDRRFGGAQEAEAAPLLRMSVTPSSRRTPRRCRRSRRCARRSHSRAGRRSSRPTARRPVPRPPRPCRRAGRPGGGDGHRSSTAGRRPRPRWCAGRRPHPRPRGTGGSGRPW
;
A
#
# COMPACT_ATOMS: atom_id res chain seq x y z
N MET A 1 -27.81 13.01 53.72
CA MET A 1 -26.68 13.66 53.00
C MET A 1 -26.47 12.95 51.69
N ALA A 2 -26.90 13.57 50.60
CA ALA A 2 -26.80 12.97 49.25
C ALA A 2 -25.47 13.41 48.60
N VAL A 3 -24.59 12.46 48.34
CA VAL A 3 -23.34 12.69 47.60
C VAL A 3 -23.69 12.78 46.13
N ARG A 4 -23.73 13.99 45.57
CA ARG A 4 -23.80 14.25 44.13
C ARG A 4 -22.46 13.83 43.50
N GLY A 5 -22.46 12.69 42.76
CA GLY A 5 -21.38 12.31 41.90
C GLY A 5 -21.24 13.33 40.77
N ILE A 6 -20.13 14.04 40.75
CA ILE A 6 -19.71 14.91 39.64
C ILE A 6 -19.24 13.96 38.51
N LEU A 7 -20.15 13.67 37.60
CA LEU A 7 -19.78 13.11 36.28
C LEU A 7 -19.04 14.22 35.51
N GLY A 8 -17.71 14.16 35.52
CA GLY A 8 -16.86 15.01 34.71
C GLY A 8 -17.16 14.79 33.25
N GLY A 9 -17.98 15.64 32.65
CA GLY A 9 -18.19 15.69 31.21
C GLY A 9 -16.85 15.96 30.55
N ARG A 10 -16.32 14.98 29.79
CA ARG A 10 -15.22 15.22 28.84
C ARG A 10 -15.64 16.39 27.96
N ASN A 11 -14.95 17.52 28.10
CA ASN A 11 -15.12 18.68 27.24
C ASN A 11 -14.86 18.19 25.77
N ARG A 12 -15.91 17.97 25.00
CA ARG A 12 -15.76 17.54 23.57
C ARG A 12 -15.07 18.68 22.84
N ARG A 13 -13.87 18.44 22.36
CA ARG A 13 -13.17 19.38 21.49
C ARG A 13 -14.04 19.65 20.27
N THR A 14 -14.18 20.91 19.89
CA THR A 14 -14.83 21.30 18.64
C THR A 14 -13.79 21.30 17.54
N TYR A 15 -14.00 20.48 16.52
CA TYR A 15 -13.11 20.36 15.37
C TYR A 15 -13.66 21.12 14.17
N LYS A 16 -12.76 21.60 13.32
CA LYS A 16 -13.11 22.21 12.04
C LYS A 16 -13.81 21.18 11.14
N THR A 17 -14.86 21.59 10.47
CA THR A 17 -15.53 20.78 9.46
C THR A 17 -14.74 20.89 8.14
N PRO A 18 -14.54 19.80 7.41
CA PRO A 18 -13.95 19.85 6.07
C PRO A 18 -14.70 20.83 5.16
N GLU A 19 -13.96 21.59 4.38
CA GLU A 19 -14.54 22.47 3.36
C GLU A 19 -15.18 21.62 2.24
N PRO A 20 -16.33 22.05 1.68
CA PRO A 20 -16.95 21.38 0.54
C PRO A 20 -15.94 21.19 -0.61
N HIS A 21 -16.12 20.10 -1.36
CA HIS A 21 -15.28 19.89 -2.54
C HIS A 21 -15.45 21.02 -3.56
N PRO A 22 -14.37 21.54 -4.19
CA PRO A 22 -14.44 22.71 -5.08
C PRO A 22 -15.40 22.57 -6.26
N THR A 23 -15.68 21.32 -6.69
CA THR A 23 -16.67 21.06 -7.78
C THR A 23 -18.11 21.00 -7.30
N GLY A 24 -18.37 21.18 -6.00
CA GLY A 24 -19.70 20.99 -5.42
C GLY A 24 -20.11 19.52 -5.26
N ALA A 25 -19.21 18.55 -5.54
CA ALA A 25 -19.49 17.14 -5.32
C ALA A 25 -19.66 16.84 -3.83
N THR A 26 -20.58 15.94 -3.52
CA THR A 26 -20.85 15.49 -2.15
C THR A 26 -20.57 13.98 -2.01
N PRO A 27 -20.21 13.49 -0.80
CA PRO A 27 -20.00 12.08 -0.58
C PRO A 27 -21.27 11.26 -0.83
N PRO A 28 -21.15 10.02 -1.34
CA PRO A 28 -22.29 9.13 -1.49
C PRO A 28 -22.89 8.80 -0.12
N LYS A 29 -24.22 8.65 -0.09
CA LYS A 29 -24.91 8.19 1.11
C LYS A 29 -24.72 6.67 1.23
N ILE A 30 -23.91 6.24 2.17
CA ILE A 30 -23.67 4.84 2.52
C ILE A 30 -24.15 4.63 3.95
N PRO A 31 -24.92 3.57 4.25
CA PRO A 31 -25.23 3.19 5.64
C PRO A 31 -23.95 3.07 6.47
N GLY A 32 -23.97 3.57 7.71
CA GLY A 32 -22.76 3.68 8.54
C GLY A 32 -22.04 2.34 8.77
N GLU A 33 -22.79 1.25 8.85
CA GLU A 33 -22.29 -0.13 8.99
C GLU A 33 -21.57 -0.66 7.73
N LEU A 34 -21.82 -0.05 6.56
CA LEU A 34 -21.18 -0.38 5.28
C LEU A 34 -19.99 0.55 4.96
N VAL A 35 -19.71 1.55 5.80
CA VAL A 35 -18.54 2.40 5.64
C VAL A 35 -17.30 1.66 6.14
N PRO A 36 -16.20 1.56 5.35
CA PRO A 36 -14.97 0.95 5.84
C PRO A 36 -14.44 1.73 7.06
N GLN A 37 -14.13 1.02 8.12
CA GLN A 37 -13.61 1.66 9.34
C GLN A 37 -12.11 1.98 9.22
N HIS A 38 -11.36 1.18 8.43
CA HIS A 38 -9.96 1.41 8.15
C HIS A 38 -9.67 1.31 6.66
N VAL A 39 -9.24 2.42 6.07
CA VAL A 39 -8.80 2.51 4.68
C VAL A 39 -7.28 2.61 4.61
N ALA A 40 -6.64 1.77 3.81
CA ALA A 40 -5.20 1.83 3.52
C ALA A 40 -4.96 2.28 2.09
N VAL A 41 -4.10 3.29 1.89
CA VAL A 41 -3.84 3.85 0.55
C VAL A 41 -2.35 3.78 0.20
N VAL A 42 -2.04 3.22 -0.97
CA VAL A 42 -0.71 3.30 -1.58
C VAL A 42 -0.65 4.51 -2.51
N MET A 43 0.07 5.55 -2.13
CA MET A 43 0.20 6.80 -2.87
C MET A 43 1.13 6.65 -4.09
N ASP A 44 0.67 5.93 -5.13
CA ASP A 44 1.48 5.58 -6.29
C ASP A 44 1.16 6.43 -7.53
N GLY A 45 2.15 6.55 -8.43
CA GLY A 45 1.99 7.27 -9.69
C GLY A 45 2.71 8.63 -9.75
N ASN A 46 3.23 9.18 -8.63
CA ASN A 46 3.88 10.49 -8.58
C ASN A 46 4.96 10.67 -9.69
N GLY A 47 5.82 9.65 -9.85
CA GLY A 47 6.91 9.70 -10.83
C GLY A 47 6.43 9.61 -12.28
N ARG A 48 5.37 8.83 -12.56
CA ARG A 48 4.75 8.70 -13.89
C ARG A 48 4.06 10.01 -14.26
N TRP A 49 3.27 10.55 -13.37
CA TRP A 49 2.59 11.84 -13.53
C TRP A 49 3.55 12.96 -13.91
N ALA A 50 4.68 13.08 -13.22
CA ALA A 50 5.71 14.07 -13.54
C ALA A 50 6.34 13.81 -14.90
N LYS A 51 6.69 12.55 -15.23
CA LYS A 51 7.28 12.17 -16.51
C LYS A 51 6.36 12.49 -17.68
N GLU A 52 5.07 12.22 -17.59
CA GLU A 52 4.08 12.51 -18.63
C GLU A 52 3.96 14.00 -18.93
N ARG A 53 4.35 14.85 -17.96
CA ARG A 53 4.33 16.33 -18.07
C ARG A 53 5.70 16.95 -18.31
N GLY A 54 6.74 16.12 -18.57
CA GLY A 54 8.12 16.59 -18.77
C GLY A 54 8.74 17.20 -17.51
N LEU A 55 8.21 16.88 -16.31
CA LEU A 55 8.64 17.45 -15.03
C LEU A 55 9.59 16.51 -14.28
N PRO A 56 10.46 17.04 -13.41
CA PRO A 56 11.21 16.24 -12.45
C PRO A 56 10.27 15.39 -11.57
N ARG A 57 10.70 14.15 -11.22
CA ARG A 57 9.90 13.24 -10.35
C ARG A 57 9.43 13.89 -9.05
N THR A 58 10.21 14.82 -8.52
CA THR A 58 9.93 15.56 -7.28
C THR A 58 8.65 16.38 -7.35
N GLU A 59 8.29 16.89 -8.54
CA GLU A 59 7.08 17.71 -8.71
C GLU A 59 5.79 16.90 -8.48
N GLY A 60 5.77 15.64 -8.92
CA GLY A 60 4.64 14.76 -8.62
C GLY A 60 4.42 14.58 -7.12
N HIS A 61 5.49 14.48 -6.32
CA HIS A 61 5.36 14.38 -4.87
C HIS A 61 4.83 15.67 -4.23
N LYS A 62 5.24 16.84 -4.75
CA LYS A 62 4.74 18.14 -4.26
C LYS A 62 3.25 18.32 -4.52
N VAL A 63 2.77 17.95 -5.71
CA VAL A 63 1.33 17.97 -6.02
C VAL A 63 0.57 16.95 -5.17
N GLY A 64 1.12 15.74 -5.02
CA GLY A 64 0.55 14.67 -4.20
C GLY A 64 0.38 15.02 -2.71
N GLU A 65 1.08 16.04 -2.18
CA GLU A 65 0.87 16.55 -0.82
C GLU A 65 -0.55 17.13 -0.63
N GLY A 66 -1.03 17.90 -1.60
CA GLY A 66 -2.39 18.46 -1.57
C GLY A 66 -3.46 17.38 -1.56
N VAL A 67 -3.21 16.29 -2.30
CA VAL A 67 -4.10 15.12 -2.36
C VAL A 67 -4.23 14.45 -1.00
N VAL A 68 -3.15 14.38 -0.20
CA VAL A 68 -3.23 13.82 1.17
C VAL A 68 -4.29 14.56 1.99
N MET A 69 -4.27 15.88 1.99
CA MET A 69 -5.23 16.68 2.75
C MET A 69 -6.66 16.52 2.23
N ASP A 70 -6.82 16.43 0.91
CA ASP A 70 -8.13 16.23 0.30
C ASP A 70 -8.72 14.85 0.65
N VAL A 71 -7.91 13.80 0.60
CA VAL A 71 -8.30 12.44 1.00
C VAL A 71 -8.65 12.37 2.49
N LEU A 72 -7.91 13.05 3.37
CA LEU A 72 -8.23 13.15 4.78
C LEU A 72 -9.61 13.79 5.01
N LYS A 73 -9.92 14.89 4.30
CA LYS A 73 -11.23 15.52 4.32
C LYS A 73 -12.32 14.56 3.84
N GLY A 74 -12.06 13.84 2.74
CA GLY A 74 -12.98 12.83 2.22
C GLY A 74 -13.24 11.66 3.18
N CYS A 75 -12.23 11.21 3.93
CA CYS A 75 -12.40 10.20 4.98
C CYS A 75 -13.32 10.69 6.10
N ILE A 76 -13.12 11.94 6.56
CA ILE A 76 -13.95 12.54 7.62
C ILE A 76 -15.41 12.65 7.16
N GLU A 77 -15.63 13.09 5.92
CA GLU A 77 -16.96 13.24 5.32
C GLU A 77 -17.70 11.90 5.19
N MET A 78 -16.98 10.81 4.89
CA MET A 78 -17.52 9.44 4.83
C MET A 78 -17.71 8.80 6.20
N GLY A 79 -17.09 9.33 7.26
CA GLY A 79 -17.12 8.73 8.60
C GLY A 79 -16.10 7.61 8.82
N VAL A 80 -15.10 7.48 7.94
CA VAL A 80 -13.94 6.57 8.09
C VAL A 80 -13.20 6.92 9.38
N LYS A 81 -12.85 5.91 10.17
CA LYS A 81 -12.21 6.12 11.49
C LYS A 81 -10.69 6.03 11.42
N ASN A 82 -10.15 5.28 10.49
CA ASN A 82 -8.72 5.03 10.37
C ASN A 82 -8.29 5.15 8.91
N LEU A 83 -7.23 5.90 8.66
CA LEU A 83 -6.58 5.99 7.35
C LEU A 83 -5.10 5.65 7.49
N SER A 84 -4.61 4.72 6.72
CA SER A 84 -3.18 4.44 6.60
C SER A 84 -2.64 4.93 5.27
N LEU A 85 -1.54 5.68 5.28
CA LEU A 85 -0.87 6.20 4.08
C LEU A 85 0.55 5.67 3.94
N TYR A 86 0.89 5.08 2.78
CA TYR A 86 2.21 4.55 2.49
C TYR A 86 3.14 5.65 1.98
N ALA A 87 3.79 6.37 2.89
CA ALA A 87 4.61 7.54 2.56
C ALA A 87 6.05 7.22 2.17
N PHE A 88 6.68 6.22 2.84
CA PHE A 88 8.04 5.77 2.51
C PHE A 88 8.24 4.31 2.89
N SER A 89 8.49 3.46 1.87
CA SER A 89 8.72 2.04 2.08
C SER A 89 10.19 1.71 2.40
N THR A 90 10.42 0.56 3.02
CA THR A 90 11.80 0.03 3.23
C THR A 90 12.54 -0.20 1.92
N GLU A 91 11.85 -0.44 0.82
CA GLU A 91 12.42 -0.61 -0.52
C GLU A 91 12.91 0.72 -1.12
N ASN A 92 12.35 1.85 -0.69
CA ASN A 92 12.73 3.17 -1.20
C ASN A 92 14.18 3.55 -0.87
N TRP A 93 14.80 2.92 0.13
CA TRP A 93 16.24 3.08 0.41
C TRP A 93 17.16 2.61 -0.74
N LYS A 94 16.63 1.83 -1.69
CA LYS A 94 17.36 1.39 -2.90
C LYS A 94 17.36 2.42 -4.03
N ARG A 95 16.64 3.53 -3.87
CA ARG A 95 16.61 4.64 -4.84
C ARG A 95 17.92 5.43 -4.81
N SER A 96 18.09 6.32 -5.78
CA SER A 96 19.29 7.19 -5.81
C SER A 96 19.41 7.99 -4.49
N PRO A 97 20.63 8.28 -4.02
CA PRO A 97 20.83 9.06 -2.79
C PRO A 97 20.11 10.41 -2.81
N ASP A 98 20.06 11.08 -3.96
CA ASP A 98 19.39 12.38 -4.10
C ASP A 98 17.86 12.24 -3.95
N GLU A 99 17.26 11.19 -4.54
CA GLU A 99 15.82 10.92 -4.38
C GLU A 99 15.49 10.57 -2.92
N VAL A 100 16.31 9.75 -2.26
CA VAL A 100 16.14 9.43 -0.83
C VAL A 100 16.25 10.69 0.02
N LYS A 101 17.26 11.52 -0.22
CA LYS A 101 17.44 12.80 0.48
C LYS A 101 16.22 13.72 0.28
N PHE A 102 15.73 13.83 -0.94
CA PHE A 102 14.52 14.61 -1.23
C PHE A 102 13.33 14.07 -0.44
N LEU A 103 13.05 12.74 -0.50
CA LEU A 103 11.89 12.15 0.15
C LEU A 103 11.94 12.26 1.67
N MET A 104 13.12 12.15 2.28
CA MET A 104 13.27 12.32 3.74
C MET A 104 12.97 13.77 4.15
N ASN A 105 13.53 14.77 3.46
CA ASN A 105 13.23 16.16 3.72
C ASN A 105 11.76 16.47 3.46
N PHE A 106 11.21 15.98 2.33
CA PHE A 106 9.83 16.18 1.95
C PHE A 106 8.85 15.65 3.02
N ASN A 107 9.03 14.40 3.49
CA ASN A 107 8.19 13.85 4.56
C ASN A 107 8.28 14.68 5.84
N ARG A 108 9.49 15.08 6.27
CA ARG A 108 9.67 15.97 7.42
C ARG A 108 8.88 17.28 7.27
N ASP A 109 9.04 17.92 6.12
CA ASP A 109 8.48 19.24 5.88
C ASP A 109 6.95 19.20 5.68
N VAL A 110 6.41 18.14 5.08
CA VAL A 110 4.96 17.90 4.97
C VAL A 110 4.33 17.73 6.35
N ILE A 111 4.92 16.88 7.21
CA ILE A 111 4.42 16.67 8.57
C ILE A 111 4.39 18.01 9.31
N ARG A 112 5.48 18.78 9.26
CA ARG A 112 5.59 20.07 9.92
C ARG A 112 4.54 21.07 9.44
N ARG A 113 4.31 21.17 8.11
CA ARG A 113 3.36 22.13 7.54
C ARG A 113 1.91 21.77 7.74
N ARG A 114 1.58 20.48 7.80
CA ARG A 114 0.19 19.98 7.77
C ARG A 114 -0.36 19.54 9.11
N ARG A 115 0.51 19.35 10.12
CA ARG A 115 0.07 18.85 11.43
C ARG A 115 -0.98 19.75 12.11
N ASP A 116 -0.83 21.08 11.97
CA ASP A 116 -1.77 22.02 12.59
C ASP A 116 -3.15 21.94 11.93
N GLU A 117 -3.21 21.88 10.56
CA GLU A 117 -4.47 21.67 9.84
C GLU A 117 -5.10 20.30 10.19
N MET A 118 -4.28 19.26 10.36
CA MET A 118 -4.77 17.93 10.79
C MET A 118 -5.28 17.96 12.22
N ASP A 119 -4.64 18.69 13.13
CA ASP A 119 -5.07 18.87 14.51
C ASP A 119 -6.42 19.60 14.58
N GLU A 120 -6.58 20.70 13.84
CA GLU A 120 -7.85 21.43 13.72
C GLU A 120 -9.01 20.55 13.22
N LEU A 121 -8.72 19.61 12.32
CA LEU A 121 -9.68 18.62 11.78
C LEU A 121 -9.98 17.47 12.76
N GLY A 122 -9.30 17.42 13.91
CA GLY A 122 -9.45 16.36 14.90
C GLY A 122 -8.78 15.03 14.53
N ILE A 123 -7.76 15.08 13.68
CA ILE A 123 -7.03 13.90 13.22
C ILE A 123 -5.92 13.57 14.20
N ARG A 124 -5.91 12.35 14.71
CA ARG A 124 -4.84 11.78 15.53
C ARG A 124 -3.77 11.18 14.63
N ILE A 125 -2.56 11.71 14.67
CA ILE A 125 -1.43 11.19 13.87
C ILE A 125 -0.71 10.09 14.66
N ARG A 126 -0.39 8.99 13.97
CA ARG A 126 0.41 7.87 14.48
C ARG A 126 1.43 7.47 13.43
N TRP A 127 2.70 7.40 13.84
CA TRP A 127 3.76 6.89 12.99
C TRP A 127 3.83 5.37 13.08
N VAL A 128 3.93 4.72 11.91
CA VAL A 128 4.09 3.27 11.79
C VAL A 128 5.31 2.98 10.92
N GLY A 129 6.30 2.30 11.47
CA GLY A 129 7.53 1.97 10.77
C GLY A 129 8.67 1.68 11.73
N ARG A 130 9.85 1.47 11.16
CA ARG A 130 11.04 1.09 11.92
C ARG A 130 12.08 2.21 11.99
N MET A 131 12.80 2.27 13.13
CA MET A 131 13.81 3.30 13.41
C MET A 131 15.08 3.21 12.55
N PRO A 132 15.64 2.03 12.23
CA PRO A 132 16.93 1.95 11.54
C PRO A 132 16.92 2.73 10.22
N LYS A 133 17.98 3.53 9.98
CA LYS A 133 18.16 4.42 8.81
C LYS A 133 17.28 5.66 8.77
N LEU A 134 16.20 5.75 9.54
CA LEU A 134 15.34 6.94 9.53
C LEU A 134 16.10 8.14 10.14
N TRP A 135 16.00 9.28 9.48
CA TRP A 135 16.71 10.48 9.94
C TRP A 135 16.11 11.02 11.25
N LYS A 136 16.97 11.40 12.17
CA LYS A 136 16.55 11.96 13.48
C LYS A 136 15.56 13.13 13.33
N SER A 137 15.78 14.01 12.35
CA SER A 137 14.88 15.16 12.09
C SER A 137 13.47 14.73 11.64
N VAL A 138 13.34 13.62 10.90
CA VAL A 138 12.03 13.07 10.51
C VAL A 138 11.34 12.45 11.74
N VAL A 139 12.10 11.69 12.54
CA VAL A 139 11.59 11.10 13.79
C VAL A 139 11.08 12.15 14.74
N GLN A 140 11.83 13.25 14.91
CA GLN A 140 11.45 14.36 15.77
C GLN A 140 10.12 15.00 15.34
N GLU A 141 9.95 15.30 14.05
CA GLU A 141 8.68 15.89 13.57
C GLU A 141 7.49 14.91 13.72
N LEU A 142 7.72 13.60 13.48
CA LEU A 142 6.72 12.57 13.74
C LEU A 142 6.31 12.52 15.22
N GLN A 143 7.28 12.58 16.14
CA GLN A 143 7.02 12.61 17.58
C GLN A 143 6.23 13.85 17.98
N VAL A 144 6.63 15.03 17.50
CA VAL A 144 5.89 16.29 17.76
C VAL A 144 4.47 16.20 17.24
N ALA A 145 4.27 15.68 16.01
CA ALA A 145 2.93 15.55 15.46
C ALA A 145 2.06 14.55 16.25
N GLN A 146 2.63 13.43 16.71
CA GLN A 146 1.93 12.46 17.54
C GLN A 146 1.53 13.05 18.89
N GLU A 147 2.43 13.80 19.55
CA GLU A 147 2.15 14.41 20.84
C GLU A 147 1.09 15.51 20.73
N GLN A 148 1.22 16.40 19.73
CA GLN A 148 0.26 17.48 19.48
C GLN A 148 -1.16 16.96 19.27
N THR A 149 -1.31 15.86 18.54
CA THR A 149 -2.61 15.32 18.10
C THR A 149 -3.09 14.13 18.95
N LYS A 150 -2.45 13.83 20.07
CA LYS A 150 -2.70 12.60 20.86
C LYS A 150 -4.13 12.46 21.37
N ASP A 151 -4.78 13.57 21.68
CA ASP A 151 -6.12 13.61 22.28
C ASP A 151 -7.24 13.76 21.22
N ASN A 152 -6.89 13.83 19.93
CA ASN A 152 -7.88 13.90 18.86
C ASN A 152 -8.59 12.55 18.68
N ASP A 153 -9.89 12.61 18.37
CA ASP A 153 -10.76 11.43 18.34
C ASP A 153 -11.67 11.34 17.10
N LYS A 154 -11.55 12.29 16.17
CA LYS A 154 -12.37 12.30 14.95
C LYS A 154 -11.98 11.18 14.00
N MET A 155 -10.66 11.04 13.73
CA MET A 155 -10.06 10.02 12.88
C MET A 155 -8.60 9.78 13.28
N THR A 156 -8.08 8.58 13.06
CA THR A 156 -6.65 8.28 13.22
C THR A 156 -5.99 8.16 11.85
N LEU A 157 -4.90 8.92 11.64
CA LEU A 157 -4.00 8.79 10.50
C LEU A 157 -2.76 7.98 10.90
N TYR A 158 -2.59 6.80 10.32
CA TYR A 158 -1.36 6.01 10.40
C TYR A 158 -0.44 6.40 9.24
N PHE A 159 0.61 7.13 9.57
CA PHE A 159 1.58 7.61 8.60
C PHE A 159 2.74 6.61 8.52
N CYS A 160 2.75 5.78 7.45
CA CYS A 160 3.68 4.68 7.29
C CYS A 160 4.98 5.18 6.64
N VAL A 161 6.01 5.42 7.48
CA VAL A 161 7.33 5.94 7.07
C VAL A 161 8.41 4.95 7.47
N ASN A 162 9.27 4.56 6.54
CA ASN A 162 10.25 3.48 6.70
C ASN A 162 9.56 2.17 7.10
N TYR A 163 8.45 1.89 6.43
CA TYR A 163 7.59 0.75 6.67
C TYR A 163 7.79 -0.34 5.60
N GLY A 164 7.60 -1.59 5.99
CA GLY A 164 7.51 -2.75 5.11
C GLY A 164 6.98 -3.96 5.88
N GLY A 165 5.90 -4.59 5.40
CA GLY A 165 5.20 -5.64 6.14
C GLY A 165 6.07 -6.86 6.43
N ARG A 166 6.94 -7.28 5.49
CA ARG A 166 7.90 -8.36 5.76
C ARG A 166 8.90 -7.99 6.85
N ALA A 167 9.33 -6.72 6.90
CA ALA A 167 10.23 -6.24 7.95
C ALA A 167 9.50 -6.18 9.30
N GLU A 168 8.25 -5.72 9.32
CA GLU A 168 7.42 -5.71 10.52
C GLU A 168 7.24 -7.12 11.10
N ILE A 169 6.89 -8.09 10.24
CA ILE A 169 6.73 -9.50 10.65
C ILE A 169 8.03 -10.07 11.21
N ALA A 170 9.17 -9.83 10.55
CA ALA A 170 10.47 -10.30 11.02
C ALA A 170 10.87 -9.66 12.36
N ASP A 171 10.65 -8.34 12.51
CA ASP A 171 10.95 -7.63 13.75
C ASP A 171 10.02 -8.06 14.90
N ALA A 172 8.74 -8.36 14.60
CA ALA A 172 7.79 -8.92 15.57
C ALA A 172 8.22 -10.33 16.03
N ALA A 173 8.57 -11.20 15.10
CA ALA A 173 9.09 -12.54 15.40
C ALA A 173 10.36 -12.48 16.25
N GLN A 174 11.29 -11.56 15.95
CA GLN A 174 12.51 -11.38 16.75
C GLN A 174 12.19 -10.95 18.18
N ARG A 175 11.25 -10.00 18.37
CA ARG A 175 10.82 -9.57 19.72
C ARG A 175 10.15 -10.67 20.50
N ILE A 176 9.30 -11.48 19.86
CA ILE A 176 8.69 -12.67 20.46
C ILE A 176 9.78 -13.64 20.92
N ALA A 177 10.75 -13.95 20.06
CA ALA A 177 11.86 -14.85 20.41
C ALA A 177 12.70 -14.33 21.60
N GLN A 178 12.93 -13.01 21.66
CA GLN A 178 13.62 -12.37 22.79
C GLN A 178 12.82 -12.49 24.10
N ASP A 179 11.52 -12.27 24.07
CA ASP A 179 10.66 -12.38 25.25
C ASP A 179 10.49 -13.82 25.71
N VAL A 180 10.45 -14.79 24.79
CA VAL A 180 10.50 -16.23 25.12
C VAL A 180 11.84 -16.59 25.78
N ALA A 181 12.96 -16.18 25.21
CA ALA A 181 14.29 -16.42 25.77
C ALA A 181 14.49 -15.77 27.15
N ALA A 182 13.82 -14.64 27.40
CA ALA A 182 13.82 -13.94 28.68
C ALA A 182 12.79 -14.49 29.70
N GLY A 183 12.03 -15.52 29.35
CA GLY A 183 10.99 -16.11 30.21
C GLY A 183 9.75 -15.23 30.41
N LYS A 184 9.59 -14.16 29.62
CA LYS A 184 8.44 -13.23 29.66
C LYS A 184 7.23 -13.74 28.90
N LEU A 185 7.43 -14.62 27.93
CA LEU A 185 6.39 -15.21 27.09
C LEU A 185 6.56 -16.73 27.01
N ASP A 186 5.50 -17.45 27.29
CA ASP A 186 5.43 -18.89 27.07
C ASP A 186 5.24 -19.13 25.55
N PRO A 187 6.15 -19.93 24.90
CA PRO A 187 6.04 -20.19 23.47
C PRO A 187 4.74 -20.86 23.07
N SER A 188 4.09 -21.64 23.95
CA SER A 188 2.78 -22.27 23.70
C SER A 188 1.63 -21.28 23.60
N LYS A 189 1.82 -20.04 24.08
CA LYS A 189 0.84 -18.94 24.03
C LYS A 189 1.00 -18.04 22.81
N VAL A 190 1.97 -18.34 21.94
CA VAL A 190 2.15 -17.58 20.70
C VAL A 190 1.07 -17.99 19.70
N ASN A 191 0.19 -17.05 19.38
CA ASN A 191 -0.88 -17.15 18.40
C ASN A 191 -1.05 -15.82 17.68
N GLU A 192 -2.02 -15.69 16.78
CA GLU A 192 -2.28 -14.47 16.01
C GLU A 192 -2.51 -13.24 16.90
N LYS A 193 -3.31 -13.37 17.97
CA LYS A 193 -3.58 -12.30 18.93
C LYS A 193 -2.31 -11.87 19.69
N THR A 194 -1.46 -12.83 20.05
CA THR A 194 -0.18 -12.55 20.68
C THR A 194 0.75 -11.87 19.69
N PHE A 195 0.84 -12.38 18.45
CA PHE A 195 1.68 -11.81 17.41
C PHE A 195 1.31 -10.35 17.10
N ALA A 196 0.02 -10.02 16.98
CA ALA A 196 -0.47 -8.67 16.73
C ALA A 196 0.07 -7.64 17.75
N LYS A 197 0.28 -8.05 19.03
CA LYS A 197 0.86 -7.18 20.06
C LYS A 197 2.32 -6.81 19.82
N TYR A 198 2.99 -7.51 18.92
CA TYR A 198 4.38 -7.27 18.54
C TYR A 198 4.54 -6.57 17.19
N THR A 199 3.46 -6.20 16.51
CA THR A 199 3.51 -5.36 15.31
C THR A 199 4.01 -3.96 15.66
N TYR A 200 4.35 -3.14 14.66
CA TYR A 200 4.86 -1.79 14.92
C TYR A 200 3.83 -0.89 15.62
N TYR A 201 2.55 -1.14 15.42
CA TYR A 201 1.47 -0.46 16.09
C TYR A 201 0.36 -1.45 16.47
N PRO A 202 0.42 -2.03 17.69
CA PRO A 202 -0.50 -3.08 18.13
C PRO A 202 -1.99 -2.71 18.14
N ASP A 203 -2.29 -1.40 18.33
CA ASP A 203 -3.66 -0.89 18.38
C ASP A 203 -4.22 -0.53 17.00
N MET A 204 -3.47 -0.77 15.92
CA MET A 204 -3.96 -0.56 14.55
C MET A 204 -5.00 -1.64 14.23
N PRO A 205 -6.24 -1.27 13.89
CA PRO A 205 -7.23 -2.26 13.46
C PRO A 205 -6.85 -2.84 12.09
N ASP A 206 -7.41 -4.00 11.78
CA ASP A 206 -7.29 -4.58 10.45
C ASP A 206 -7.84 -3.62 9.38
N VAL A 207 -7.31 -3.75 8.17
CA VAL A 207 -7.70 -2.94 7.02
C VAL A 207 -8.96 -3.53 6.41
N ASP A 208 -10.01 -2.73 6.29
CA ASP A 208 -11.23 -3.11 5.58
C ASP A 208 -11.10 -2.89 4.08
N LEU A 209 -10.54 -1.74 3.69
CA LEU A 209 -10.42 -1.33 2.29
C LEU A 209 -8.99 -0.91 1.96
N PHE A 210 -8.39 -1.62 1.01
CA PHE A 210 -7.07 -1.31 0.46
C PHE A 210 -7.23 -0.63 -0.90
N VAL A 211 -6.82 0.62 -1.03
CA VAL A 211 -6.92 1.41 -2.26
C VAL A 211 -5.54 1.62 -2.86
N ARG A 212 -5.39 1.31 -4.15
CA ARG A 212 -4.17 1.65 -4.88
C ARG A 212 -4.51 2.29 -6.21
N PRO A 213 -4.24 3.60 -6.37
CA PRO A 213 -4.23 4.29 -7.65
C PRO A 213 -3.05 3.84 -8.53
N SER A 214 -3.04 4.29 -9.78
CA SER A 214 -1.97 4.09 -10.76
C SER A 214 -2.05 2.84 -11.63
N GLY A 215 -3.15 2.09 -11.62
CA GLY A 215 -3.34 0.86 -12.41
C GLY A 215 -2.52 -0.35 -11.94
N GLU A 216 -1.73 -0.21 -10.87
CA GLU A 216 -0.91 -1.28 -10.33
C GLU A 216 -1.69 -2.17 -9.36
N GLN A 217 -1.75 -3.48 -9.61
CA GLN A 217 -2.56 -4.45 -8.86
C GLN A 217 -1.68 -5.33 -7.95
N ARG A 218 -1.07 -4.73 -6.93
CA ARG A 218 -0.24 -5.41 -5.93
C ARG A 218 -0.16 -4.61 -4.64
N THR A 219 0.08 -5.25 -3.51
CA THR A 219 0.19 -4.60 -2.19
C THR A 219 1.54 -3.92 -1.96
N SER A 220 2.57 -4.31 -2.69
CA SER A 220 3.94 -3.77 -2.56
C SER A 220 4.49 -3.81 -1.13
N ASN A 221 4.28 -4.93 -0.43
CA ASN A 221 4.77 -5.13 0.93
C ASN A 221 4.13 -4.16 1.97
N TYR A 222 2.93 -3.63 1.64
CA TYR A 222 2.22 -2.70 2.51
C TYR A 222 1.16 -3.41 3.35
N LEU A 223 1.21 -3.24 4.66
CA LEU A 223 0.26 -3.74 5.66
C LEU A 223 -0.17 -5.21 5.44
N ILE A 224 0.80 -6.11 5.15
CA ILE A 224 0.52 -7.50 4.76
C ILE A 224 -0.28 -8.24 5.86
N TRP A 225 0.07 -8.03 7.13
CA TRP A 225 -0.63 -8.63 8.25
C TRP A 225 -2.04 -8.07 8.39
N GLN A 226 -2.15 -6.75 8.43
CA GLN A 226 -3.40 -6.05 8.69
C GLN A 226 -4.39 -6.09 7.52
N SER A 227 -3.91 -6.38 6.29
CA SER A 227 -4.74 -6.45 5.08
C SER A 227 -5.13 -7.86 4.67
N ALA A 228 -4.99 -8.85 5.55
CA ALA A 228 -5.25 -10.25 5.25
C ALA A 228 -6.68 -10.50 4.72
N TYR A 229 -7.65 -9.72 5.19
CA TYR A 229 -9.06 -9.79 4.79
C TYR A 229 -9.59 -8.50 4.16
N ALA A 230 -8.68 -7.61 3.74
CA ALA A 230 -9.06 -6.33 3.13
C ALA A 230 -9.66 -6.54 1.74
N GLU A 231 -10.75 -5.84 1.45
CA GLU A 231 -11.21 -5.64 0.09
C GLU A 231 -10.25 -4.74 -0.66
N MET A 232 -9.91 -5.09 -1.90
CA MET A 232 -8.92 -4.34 -2.70
C MET A 232 -9.61 -3.60 -3.85
N VAL A 233 -9.36 -2.30 -3.94
CA VAL A 233 -9.81 -1.44 -5.05
C VAL A 233 -8.59 -0.86 -5.74
N PHE A 234 -8.46 -1.14 -7.03
CA PHE A 234 -7.40 -0.64 -7.90
C PHE A 234 -7.97 0.36 -8.89
N GLN A 235 -7.33 1.51 -9.03
CA GLN A 235 -7.80 2.59 -9.91
C GLN A 235 -6.66 3.05 -10.82
N ASP A 236 -6.98 3.46 -12.06
CA ASP A 236 -5.99 3.86 -13.05
C ASP A 236 -5.45 5.27 -12.83
N VAL A 237 -6.17 6.12 -12.10
CA VAL A 237 -5.77 7.50 -11.80
C VAL A 237 -4.43 7.54 -11.08
N LEU A 238 -3.52 8.44 -11.49
CA LEU A 238 -2.24 8.64 -10.81
C LEU A 238 -2.44 9.46 -9.53
N TRP A 239 -1.66 9.18 -8.47
CA TRP A 239 -1.85 9.85 -7.17
C TRP A 239 -1.96 11.37 -7.24
N PRO A 240 -1.16 12.15 -8.01
CA PRO A 240 -1.32 13.59 -8.08
C PRO A 240 -2.64 14.09 -8.70
N ASP A 241 -3.32 13.23 -9.48
CA ASP A 241 -4.63 13.53 -10.08
C ASP A 241 -5.79 12.88 -9.29
N PHE A 242 -5.49 12.13 -8.21
CA PHE A 242 -6.46 11.53 -7.31
C PHE A 242 -7.07 12.60 -6.39
N ASP A 243 -8.34 12.46 -6.04
CA ASP A 243 -8.98 13.32 -5.05
C ASP A 243 -9.99 12.53 -4.18
N ARG A 244 -10.68 13.25 -3.26
CA ARG A 244 -11.65 12.61 -2.36
C ARG A 244 -12.81 11.93 -3.08
N ARG A 245 -13.12 12.30 -4.33
CA ARG A 245 -14.16 11.65 -5.13
C ARG A 245 -13.77 10.24 -5.54
N ASP A 246 -12.48 10.01 -5.79
CA ASP A 246 -11.93 8.68 -6.07
C ASP A 246 -11.96 7.80 -4.83
N LEU A 247 -11.65 8.38 -3.65
CA LEU A 247 -11.82 7.71 -2.36
C LEU A 247 -13.30 7.35 -2.13
N TRP A 248 -14.24 8.26 -2.34
CA TRP A 248 -15.65 8.01 -2.17
C TRP A 248 -16.17 6.90 -3.09
N ARG A 249 -15.68 6.85 -4.34
CA ARG A 249 -15.98 5.74 -5.26
C ARG A 249 -15.46 4.40 -4.74
N ALA A 250 -14.24 4.38 -4.21
CA ALA A 250 -13.68 3.17 -3.60
C ALA A 250 -14.50 2.70 -2.39
N CYS A 251 -14.93 3.62 -1.52
CA CYS A 251 -15.81 3.30 -0.40
C CYS A 251 -17.18 2.81 -0.85
N LEU A 252 -17.76 3.39 -1.93
CA LEU A 252 -19.02 2.93 -2.49
C LEU A 252 -18.90 1.52 -3.09
N GLU A 253 -17.81 1.24 -3.81
CA GLU A 253 -17.52 -0.09 -4.34
C GLU A 253 -17.37 -1.12 -3.20
N TYR A 254 -16.66 -0.78 -2.14
CA TYR A 254 -16.56 -1.61 -0.94
C TYR A 254 -17.93 -1.92 -0.33
N ALA A 255 -18.80 -0.91 -0.18
CA ALA A 255 -20.11 -1.06 0.41
C ALA A 255 -21.06 -1.95 -0.40
N GLN A 256 -20.79 -2.15 -1.68
CA GLN A 256 -21.56 -3.00 -2.59
C GLN A 256 -21.11 -4.46 -2.60
N ARG A 257 -19.97 -4.77 -1.97
CA ARG A 257 -19.42 -6.13 -1.94
C ARG A 257 -20.03 -6.95 -0.80
N ASP A 258 -20.30 -8.21 -1.10
CA ASP A 258 -20.71 -9.21 -0.11
C ASP A 258 -19.48 -9.82 0.56
N ARG A 259 -19.22 -9.49 1.84
CA ARG A 259 -18.05 -9.92 2.61
C ARG A 259 -18.36 -11.16 3.42
N ARG A 260 -17.86 -12.31 2.98
CA ARG A 260 -18.20 -13.62 3.57
C ARG A 260 -17.22 -14.10 4.66
N PHE A 261 -16.04 -13.52 4.82
CA PHE A 261 -15.02 -13.89 5.80
C PHE A 261 -14.79 -15.41 5.94
N GLY A 262 -14.89 -16.15 4.80
CA GLY A 262 -14.78 -17.59 4.78
C GLY A 262 -16.04 -18.38 5.21
N GLY A 263 -17.14 -17.70 5.57
CA GLY A 263 -18.45 -18.31 5.86
C GLY A 263 -19.19 -18.70 4.59
N ALA A 264 -19.75 -19.92 4.54
CA ALA A 264 -20.75 -20.27 3.55
C ALA A 264 -22.08 -19.64 4.00
N GLN A 265 -22.67 -18.75 3.19
CA GLN A 265 -24.08 -18.43 3.33
C GLN A 265 -24.87 -19.60 2.69
N GLU A 266 -25.80 -20.19 3.44
CA GLU A 266 -26.86 -20.97 2.82
C GLU A 266 -27.54 -20.01 1.79
N ALA A 267 -27.54 -20.43 0.54
CA ALA A 267 -28.22 -19.69 -0.50
C ALA A 267 -29.71 -19.58 -0.06
N GLU A 268 -30.14 -18.42 0.41
CA GLU A 268 -31.56 -18.10 0.41
C GLU A 268 -32.03 -18.34 -1.01
N ALA A 269 -32.90 -19.34 -1.18
CA ALA A 269 -33.48 -19.66 -2.46
C ALA A 269 -34.11 -18.36 -2.97
N ALA A 270 -33.50 -17.79 -4.00
CA ALA A 270 -34.06 -16.62 -4.67
C ALA A 270 -35.53 -16.92 -4.94
N PRO A 271 -36.50 -16.07 -4.54
CA PRO A 271 -37.87 -16.33 -4.82
C PRO A 271 -37.97 -16.46 -6.34
N LEU A 272 -38.29 -17.68 -6.80
CA LEU A 272 -38.57 -17.95 -8.20
C LEU A 272 -39.62 -16.94 -8.61
N LEU A 273 -39.25 -15.90 -9.33
CA LEU A 273 -40.14 -15.06 -10.08
C LEU A 273 -40.93 -16.00 -10.98
N ARG A 274 -42.12 -16.42 -10.50
CA ARG A 274 -43.11 -17.07 -11.32
C ARG A 274 -43.48 -16.06 -12.42
N MET A 275 -42.78 -16.17 -13.54
CA MET A 275 -43.27 -15.62 -14.78
C MET A 275 -44.61 -16.28 -15.04
N SER A 276 -45.71 -15.57 -14.73
CA SER A 276 -47.04 -15.92 -15.16
C SER A 276 -47.05 -15.82 -16.69
N VAL A 277 -46.79 -16.95 -17.33
CA VAL A 277 -47.04 -17.11 -18.77
C VAL A 277 -48.54 -17.17 -18.91
N THR A 278 -49.14 -16.02 -19.24
CA THR A 278 -50.51 -15.94 -19.73
C THR A 278 -50.58 -16.75 -21.03
N PRO A 279 -51.49 -17.77 -21.16
CA PRO A 279 -51.59 -18.51 -22.39
C PRO A 279 -52.20 -17.61 -23.45
N SER A 280 -51.39 -17.15 -24.42
CA SER A 280 -51.84 -16.50 -25.63
C SER A 280 -52.70 -17.50 -26.44
N SER A 281 -53.91 -17.05 -26.70
CA SER A 281 -54.98 -17.69 -27.48
C SER A 281 -54.49 -18.52 -28.68
N ARG A 282 -54.98 -19.72 -28.73
CA ARG A 282 -54.84 -20.67 -29.83
C ARG A 282 -55.24 -20.02 -31.16
N ARG A 283 -54.30 -19.78 -32.05
CA ARG A 283 -54.57 -19.60 -33.48
C ARG A 283 -54.42 -20.98 -34.13
N THR A 284 -55.55 -21.48 -34.64
CA THR A 284 -55.69 -22.67 -35.49
C THR A 284 -54.78 -22.62 -36.72
N PRO A 285 -54.17 -23.75 -37.11
CA PRO A 285 -53.35 -23.76 -38.31
C PRO A 285 -54.26 -23.88 -39.54
N ARG A 286 -54.17 -22.90 -40.42
CA ARG A 286 -54.74 -23.00 -41.78
C ARG A 286 -53.96 -24.05 -42.56
N ARG A 287 -54.69 -25.10 -43.01
CA ARG A 287 -54.32 -26.07 -44.03
C ARG A 287 -53.93 -25.38 -45.34
N CYS A 288 -52.69 -25.51 -45.77
CA CYS A 288 -52.32 -25.19 -47.13
C CYS A 288 -52.13 -26.47 -47.92
N ARG A 289 -52.96 -26.63 -48.95
CA ARG A 289 -52.99 -27.75 -49.88
C ARG A 289 -51.81 -27.65 -50.87
N ARG A 290 -51.18 -28.78 -51.04
CA ARG A 290 -50.47 -29.34 -52.20
C ARG A 290 -50.19 -28.44 -53.42
N SER A 291 -48.93 -28.44 -53.84
CA SER A 291 -48.60 -28.74 -55.24
C SER A 291 -47.26 -29.48 -55.33
N ARG A 292 -47.31 -30.63 -55.96
CA ARG A 292 -46.19 -31.49 -56.38
C ARG A 292 -45.57 -30.94 -57.65
N ARG A 293 -44.21 -30.97 -57.76
CA ARG A 293 -43.50 -31.40 -58.97
C ARG A 293 -42.00 -31.32 -58.72
N CYS A 294 -41.38 -32.47 -58.80
CA CYS A 294 -40.33 -32.88 -59.80
C CYS A 294 -39.02 -32.07 -59.67
N ALA A 295 -37.88 -32.64 -59.68
CA ALA A 295 -37.33 -33.91 -60.08
C ALA A 295 -35.87 -34.02 -59.68
N ARG A 296 -35.45 -35.15 -59.23
CA ARG A 296 -34.19 -35.90 -59.52
C ARG A 296 -32.97 -35.17 -60.11
N ARG A 297 -31.81 -35.34 -59.42
CA ARG A 297 -30.59 -36.00 -59.92
C ARG A 297 -29.60 -35.96 -58.73
N SER A 298 -29.22 -37.04 -58.10
CA SER A 298 -28.20 -38.10 -58.30
C SER A 298 -26.81 -37.56 -58.65
N HIS A 299 -25.85 -37.78 -57.77
CA HIS A 299 -24.65 -38.60 -57.87
C HIS A 299 -23.63 -38.14 -56.82
N SER A 300 -23.38 -38.92 -55.82
CA SER A 300 -22.17 -39.74 -55.56
C SER A 300 -20.84 -39.10 -55.88
N ARG A 301 -20.02 -38.92 -54.82
CA ARG A 301 -18.74 -39.62 -54.72
C ARG A 301 -18.03 -39.28 -53.42
N ALA A 302 -17.58 -40.34 -52.86
CA ALA A 302 -16.67 -40.48 -51.74
C ALA A 302 -15.28 -39.84 -52.00
N GLY A 303 -14.57 -39.53 -50.95
CA GLY A 303 -13.15 -39.58 -51.10
C GLY A 303 -12.33 -38.73 -50.13
N ARG A 304 -11.85 -39.39 -49.11
CA ARG A 304 -10.47 -39.29 -48.55
C ARG A 304 -10.03 -38.06 -47.80
N ARG A 305 -9.79 -38.34 -46.56
CA ARG A 305 -8.65 -37.98 -45.65
C ARG A 305 -7.53 -37.15 -46.29
N SER A 306 -7.17 -36.05 -45.61
CA SER A 306 -5.75 -35.81 -45.30
C SER A 306 -5.60 -34.85 -44.13
N SER A 307 -4.99 -35.35 -43.12
CA SER A 307 -4.34 -34.64 -42.00
C SER A 307 -3.20 -33.78 -42.51
N ARG A 308 -3.01 -32.57 -41.95
CA ARG A 308 -1.68 -31.98 -41.71
C ARG A 308 -1.74 -30.55 -41.17
N PRO A 309 -0.62 -30.03 -40.66
CA PRO A 309 -0.38 -29.88 -39.21
C PRO A 309 -0.17 -28.41 -38.82
N THR A 310 -0.31 -28.15 -37.52
CA THR A 310 -0.03 -26.91 -36.84
C THR A 310 1.40 -26.41 -37.04
N ALA A 311 1.56 -25.23 -37.63
CA ALA A 311 2.82 -24.50 -37.71
C ALA A 311 3.15 -23.84 -36.39
N ARG A 312 4.26 -24.24 -35.77
CA ARG A 312 4.90 -23.57 -34.63
C ARG A 312 5.56 -22.27 -35.10
N ARG A 313 5.28 -21.17 -34.44
CA ARG A 313 6.01 -19.88 -34.56
C ARG A 313 7.39 -20.00 -33.90
N PRO A 314 8.46 -19.45 -34.48
CA PRO A 314 9.82 -19.50 -33.91
C PRO A 314 10.02 -18.42 -32.85
N VAL A 315 10.75 -18.82 -31.79
CA VAL A 315 11.24 -17.98 -30.69
C VAL A 315 12.46 -17.17 -31.18
N PRO A 316 12.57 -15.86 -30.88
CA PRO A 316 13.76 -15.09 -31.21
C PRO A 316 14.93 -15.43 -30.27
N ARG A 317 16.13 -15.62 -30.86
CA ARG A 317 17.40 -15.83 -30.15
C ARG A 317 17.98 -14.49 -29.65
N PRO A 318 18.69 -14.47 -28.50
CA PRO A 318 19.37 -13.27 -28.00
C PRO A 318 20.64 -12.94 -28.83
N PRO A 319 21.05 -11.66 -28.88
CA PRO A 319 22.22 -11.22 -29.61
C PRO A 319 23.54 -11.61 -28.92
N ARG A 320 24.53 -12.00 -29.77
CA ARG A 320 25.90 -12.35 -29.36
C ARG A 320 26.74 -11.08 -29.07
N PRO A 321 27.75 -11.16 -28.23
CA PRO A 321 28.60 -9.99 -27.90
C PRO A 321 29.66 -9.78 -29.00
N CYS A 322 29.89 -8.50 -29.36
CA CYS A 322 30.90 -8.06 -30.29
C CYS A 322 32.33 -8.28 -29.75
N ARG A 323 33.17 -8.91 -30.58
CA ARG A 323 34.60 -9.04 -30.42
C ARG A 323 35.32 -7.70 -30.69
N ARG A 324 36.28 -7.35 -29.88
CA ARG A 324 37.32 -6.33 -30.13
C ARG A 324 38.19 -6.73 -31.31
N ALA A 325 38.46 -5.80 -32.20
CA ALA A 325 39.60 -5.79 -33.15
C ALA A 325 40.36 -4.48 -32.91
N GLY A 326 41.50 -4.46 -32.79
CA GLY A 326 42.90 -4.38 -33.02
C GLY A 326 43.31 -2.98 -33.46
N ARG A 327 44.39 -2.50 -32.83
CA ARG A 327 45.23 -1.33 -33.16
C ARG A 327 45.91 -1.53 -34.55
N PRO A 328 46.45 -0.44 -35.18
CA PRO A 328 47.73 0.20 -34.89
C PRO A 328 47.69 1.72 -35.12
N GLY A 329 48.55 2.58 -34.63
CA GLY A 329 49.95 2.69 -34.55
C GLY A 329 50.31 4.11 -34.95
N GLY A 330 51.29 4.77 -34.26
CA GLY A 330 52.12 5.78 -34.84
C GLY A 330 52.07 7.20 -34.25
N GLY A 331 53.18 7.64 -33.66
CA GLY A 331 53.75 8.96 -33.89
C GLY A 331 54.02 9.84 -32.67
N ASP A 332 55.18 9.74 -32.13
CA ASP A 332 56.19 10.74 -31.68
C ASP A 332 55.78 12.10 -31.09
N GLY A 333 56.47 12.42 -29.97
CA GLY A 333 56.79 13.84 -29.67
C GLY A 333 56.99 14.22 -28.18
N HIS A 334 58.20 13.94 -27.67
CA HIS A 334 59.03 14.72 -26.75
C HIS A 334 58.60 15.41 -25.43
N ARG A 335 59.26 14.95 -24.38
CA ARG A 335 59.92 15.68 -23.24
C ARG A 335 58.98 16.39 -22.25
N SER A 336 59.16 16.36 -20.94
CA SER A 336 60.31 16.10 -20.02
C SER A 336 59.78 16.05 -18.57
N SER A 337 60.35 15.18 -17.74
CA SER A 337 60.83 15.32 -16.36
C SER A 337 59.85 15.92 -15.32
N THR A 338 59.62 15.36 -14.18
CA THR A 338 60.52 14.94 -13.09
C THR A 338 59.80 14.14 -12.01
N ALA A 339 60.45 13.16 -11.54
CA ALA A 339 60.54 12.44 -10.32
C ALA A 339 59.63 12.71 -9.12
N GLY A 340 59.17 11.56 -8.50
CA GLY A 340 58.69 11.57 -7.12
C GLY A 340 58.06 10.27 -6.67
N ARG A 341 58.86 9.33 -6.37
CA ARG A 341 58.80 8.08 -5.60
C ARG A 341 57.51 7.72 -4.85
N ARG A 342 57.00 6.49 -5.19
CA ARG A 342 56.26 5.59 -4.30
C ARG A 342 57.22 4.94 -3.28
N PRO A 343 56.70 4.41 -2.16
CA PRO A 343 56.72 2.96 -2.06
C PRO A 343 55.45 2.31 -1.50
N ARG A 344 55.32 1.05 -1.85
CA ARG A 344 54.33 0.04 -1.51
C ARG A 344 54.68 -0.73 -0.22
N PRO A 345 53.88 -1.72 0.17
CA PRO A 345 53.47 -2.03 1.55
C PRO A 345 54.21 -3.22 2.16
N ARG A 346 54.05 -3.43 3.48
CA ARG A 346 54.39 -4.72 4.12
C ARG A 346 53.33 -5.16 5.09
N TRP A 347 52.86 -6.35 4.85
CA TRP A 347 52.18 -7.25 5.77
C TRP A 347 53.12 -7.73 6.83
N CYS A 348 52.65 -7.92 8.08
CA CYS A 348 53.00 -9.07 8.91
C CYS A 348 52.05 -9.24 10.09
N ALA A 349 51.77 -10.47 10.31
CA ALA A 349 50.89 -11.12 11.27
C ALA A 349 51.42 -11.07 12.72
N GLY A 350 50.47 -11.29 13.68
CA GLY A 350 50.90 -12.00 14.86
C GLY A 350 50.30 -11.61 16.20
N ARG A 351 49.40 -12.50 16.70
CA ARG A 351 49.26 -12.97 18.09
C ARG A 351 48.45 -12.16 19.13
N ARG A 352 47.44 -12.85 19.63
CA ARG A 352 46.82 -12.75 20.98
C ARG A 352 47.82 -13.07 22.09
N PRO A 353 47.52 -12.96 23.42
CA PRO A 353 46.25 -13.13 24.14
C PRO A 353 46.04 -12.23 25.42
N HIS A 354 44.87 -12.41 26.05
CA HIS A 354 44.34 -12.03 27.38
C HIS A 354 45.28 -11.84 28.57
N PRO A 355 44.90 -11.19 29.74
CA PRO A 355 43.72 -11.56 30.54
C PRO A 355 42.99 -10.40 31.27
N ARG A 356 41.88 -10.79 31.97
CA ARG A 356 41.08 -9.98 32.92
C ARG A 356 41.86 -9.62 34.17
N PRO A 357 41.40 -8.62 34.97
CA PRO A 357 40.84 -8.98 36.27
C PRO A 357 39.55 -8.23 36.70
N ARG A 358 38.97 -8.76 37.74
CA ARG A 358 37.76 -8.50 38.51
C ARG A 358 37.79 -7.16 39.27
N GLY A 359 36.61 -6.66 39.61
CA GLY A 359 36.39 -6.10 40.93
C GLY A 359 35.44 -4.92 41.03
N THR A 360 34.29 -5.17 41.67
CA THR A 360 33.55 -4.38 42.68
C THR A 360 32.76 -3.14 42.29
N GLY A 361 31.46 -3.18 42.32
CA GLY A 361 30.64 -2.66 43.42
C GLY A 361 30.13 -1.24 43.18
N GLY A 362 28.78 -1.04 43.10
CA GLY A 362 28.20 0.29 43.28
C GLY A 362 26.80 0.43 42.67
N SER A 363 25.85 0.30 43.53
CA SER A 363 24.40 0.61 43.49
C SER A 363 24.02 1.91 42.82
N GLY A 364 22.85 1.91 42.16
CA GLY A 364 22.11 3.14 41.78
C GLY A 364 20.98 2.88 40.85
N ARG A 365 19.77 2.93 41.35
CA ARG A 365 18.47 2.79 40.70
C ARG A 365 18.05 4.06 39.90
N PRO A 366 16.84 4.12 39.41
CA PRO A 366 16.47 4.03 37.98
C PRO A 366 15.76 5.30 37.50
N TRP A 367 15.66 5.42 36.21
CA TRP A 367 14.54 6.12 35.55
C TRP A 367 14.24 5.47 34.22
#